data_bf14d7345ce52f667d5674e1ef7596f0
#
_entry.id   bf14d7345ce52f667d5674e1ef7596f0
#
_cell.length_a   1.000
_cell.length_b   1.000
_cell.length_c   1.000
_cell.angle_alpha   90.00
_cell.angle_beta   90.00
_cell.angle_gamma   90.00
#
_symmetry.space_group_name_H-M   'P 1'
#
loop_
_entity.id
_entity.type
_entity.pdbx_description
1 polymer ?
#
loop_
_entity_poly.entity_id
_entity_poly.type
_entity_poly.pdbx_seq_one_letter_code
_entity_poly.pdbx_strand_id
1 'polypeptide(L)'
;MKIMTRTTGRALFCTTVLGAVACSADKPNELVTIADARTDTAQYIDIGKPGDSPGDILVFDQPLLDRDEQVIGNNSGICIRTRPGHSFQCQWTLTLRDGSIQVAGREFDQGTSEISIVGGTHAYSGISGEMQSVNNNDGTFTQTLRYRITP
;
A
#
# COMPACT_ATOMS: atom_id res chain seq x y z
N MET A 1 10.00 85.91 -23.00
CA MET A 1 10.80 84.74 -23.45
C MET A 1 10.52 83.64 -22.48
N LYS A 2 9.60 82.70 -22.80
CA LYS A 2 9.16 81.58 -21.91
C LYS A 2 9.82 80.26 -22.41
N ILE A 3 10.66 79.70 -21.60
CA ILE A 3 11.32 78.43 -21.86
C ILE A 3 10.38 77.25 -21.37
N MET A 4 9.96 76.43 -22.32
CA MET A 4 9.15 75.26 -22.07
C MET A 4 10.08 74.05 -21.85
N THR A 5 10.14 73.51 -20.64
CA THR A 5 10.84 72.30 -20.33
C THR A 5 9.91 71.11 -20.60
N ARG A 6 10.29 70.19 -21.51
CA ARG A 6 9.62 68.95 -21.79
C ARG A 6 10.14 67.88 -20.82
N THR A 7 9.24 67.30 -19.98
CA THR A 7 9.51 66.20 -19.15
C THR A 7 9.17 64.89 -19.90
N THR A 8 10.20 64.10 -20.23
CA THR A 8 10.04 62.73 -20.79
C THR A 8 9.77 61.74 -19.71
N GLY A 9 8.53 61.26 -19.63
CA GLY A 9 8.15 60.16 -18.77
C GLY A 9 8.63 58.81 -19.35
N ARG A 10 9.46 58.09 -18.60
CA ARG A 10 9.82 56.67 -18.87
C ARG A 10 8.74 55.80 -18.32
N ALA A 11 8.00 55.10 -19.17
CA ALA A 11 7.11 54.05 -18.79
C ALA A 11 7.92 52.78 -18.43
N LEU A 12 7.84 52.35 -17.18
CA LEU A 12 8.40 51.08 -16.74
C LEU A 12 7.43 49.97 -17.13
N PHE A 13 7.79 49.16 -18.12
CA PHE A 13 7.07 47.94 -18.45
C PHE A 13 7.46 46.85 -17.43
N CYS A 14 6.55 46.54 -16.52
CA CYS A 14 6.67 45.39 -15.61
C CYS A 14 6.20 44.15 -16.36
N THR A 15 7.13 43.33 -16.89
CA THR A 15 6.83 42.01 -17.45
C THR A 15 6.71 41.01 -16.33
N THR A 16 5.48 40.65 -15.97
CA THR A 16 5.19 39.51 -15.08
C THR A 16 5.45 38.19 -15.84
N VAL A 17 6.55 37.53 -15.52
CA VAL A 17 6.81 36.15 -15.97
C VAL A 17 5.96 35.20 -15.06
N LEU A 18 4.86 34.67 -15.61
CA LEU A 18 4.16 33.52 -14.99
C LEU A 18 5.07 32.33 -15.11
N GLY A 19 5.81 32.01 -14.04
CA GLY A 19 6.50 30.73 -13.88
C GLY A 19 5.47 29.63 -13.69
N ALA A 20 5.28 28.76 -14.66
CA ALA A 20 4.56 27.51 -14.49
C ALA A 20 5.37 26.61 -13.52
N VAL A 21 4.91 26.50 -12.26
CA VAL A 21 5.41 25.49 -11.31
C VAL A 21 4.92 24.15 -11.82
N ALA A 22 5.77 23.42 -12.54
CA ALA A 22 5.52 22.02 -12.86
C ALA A 22 5.59 21.24 -11.53
N CYS A 23 4.44 20.86 -10.97
CA CYS A 23 4.39 19.85 -9.92
C CYS A 23 4.85 18.52 -10.52
N SER A 24 6.12 18.17 -10.34
CA SER A 24 6.60 16.80 -10.50
C SER A 24 5.86 15.95 -9.47
N ALA A 25 4.87 15.19 -9.89
CA ALA A 25 4.29 14.16 -9.03
C ALA A 25 5.38 13.09 -8.82
N ASP A 26 5.96 13.04 -7.62
CA ASP A 26 6.93 12.02 -7.27
C ASP A 26 6.31 10.63 -7.50
N LYS A 27 7.03 9.80 -8.27
CA LYS A 27 6.60 8.41 -8.53
C LYS A 27 6.51 7.68 -7.20
N PRO A 28 5.41 6.91 -6.94
CA PRO A 28 5.32 6.11 -5.74
C PRO A 28 6.44 5.06 -5.69
N ASN A 29 6.90 4.75 -4.48
CA ASN A 29 7.76 3.59 -4.26
C ASN A 29 6.98 2.30 -4.55
N GLU A 30 7.67 1.26 -4.97
CA GLU A 30 7.10 -0.06 -5.17
C GLU A 30 7.91 -1.11 -4.40
N LEU A 31 7.21 -1.99 -3.68
CA LEU A 31 7.76 -3.16 -3.02
C LEU A 31 6.94 -4.37 -3.44
N VAL A 32 7.60 -5.43 -3.89
CA VAL A 32 6.94 -6.71 -4.21
C VAL A 32 7.41 -7.76 -3.23
N THR A 33 6.46 -8.44 -2.59
CA THR A 33 6.69 -9.56 -1.69
C THR A 33 5.82 -10.74 -2.11
N ILE A 34 6.20 -11.95 -1.69
CA ILE A 34 5.44 -13.17 -1.89
C ILE A 34 5.16 -13.74 -0.50
N ALA A 35 3.89 -13.80 -0.09
CA ALA A 35 3.49 -14.46 1.13
C ALA A 35 3.36 -15.97 0.88
N ASP A 36 4.08 -16.78 1.67
CA ASP A 36 4.17 -18.24 1.48
C ASP A 36 3.25 -18.97 2.46
N ALA A 37 2.03 -19.26 2.02
CA ALA A 37 1.06 -20.05 2.79
C ALA A 37 1.23 -21.58 2.66
N ARG A 38 2.27 -22.05 1.94
CA ARG A 38 2.56 -23.49 1.80
C ARG A 38 3.14 -24.11 3.08
N THR A 39 3.54 -23.27 4.05
CA THR A 39 4.33 -23.66 5.23
C THR A 39 3.49 -24.15 6.42
N ASP A 40 2.22 -24.48 6.25
CA ASP A 40 1.30 -24.95 7.32
C ASP A 40 1.23 -24.00 8.55
N THR A 41 1.37 -22.71 8.30
CA THR A 41 1.39 -21.65 9.30
C THR A 41 0.08 -20.86 9.36
N ALA A 42 -0.95 -21.35 8.68
CA ALA A 42 -2.29 -20.79 8.69
C ALA A 42 -3.27 -21.74 9.41
N GLN A 43 -4.11 -21.19 10.27
CA GLN A 43 -5.16 -21.95 10.98
C GLN A 43 -6.52 -21.37 10.64
N TYR A 44 -7.43 -22.23 10.20
CA TYR A 44 -8.83 -21.91 10.01
C TYR A 44 -9.64 -22.32 11.25
N ILE A 45 -10.35 -21.37 11.84
CA ILE A 45 -11.19 -21.56 13.01
C ILE A 45 -12.64 -21.44 12.56
N ASP A 46 -13.33 -22.58 12.51
CA ASP A 46 -14.75 -22.70 12.17
C ASP A 46 -15.59 -22.22 13.35
N ILE A 47 -16.41 -21.19 13.14
CA ILE A 47 -17.26 -20.57 14.16
C ILE A 47 -18.73 -20.65 13.73
N GLY A 48 -19.55 -21.27 14.58
CA GLY A 48 -21.00 -21.33 14.36
C GLY A 48 -21.43 -22.59 13.63
N LYS A 49 -21.94 -22.47 12.39
CA LYS A 49 -22.33 -23.66 11.61
C LYS A 49 -21.09 -24.32 11.01
N PRO A 50 -20.97 -25.65 11.08
CA PRO A 50 -19.84 -26.35 10.47
C PRO A 50 -19.68 -26.02 8.97
N GLY A 51 -18.44 -25.78 8.54
CA GLY A 51 -18.08 -25.42 7.18
C GLY A 51 -17.98 -23.91 6.96
N ASP A 52 -17.67 -23.49 5.74
CA ASP A 52 -17.44 -22.08 5.41
C ASP A 52 -18.65 -21.21 5.70
N SER A 53 -18.55 -20.38 6.74
CA SER A 53 -19.63 -19.54 7.25
C SER A 53 -19.17 -18.12 7.62
N PRO A 54 -20.09 -17.12 7.61
CA PRO A 54 -19.74 -15.79 8.08
C PRO A 54 -19.29 -15.79 9.54
N GLY A 55 -18.14 -15.16 9.83
CA GLY A 55 -17.55 -15.08 11.15
C GLY A 55 -16.40 -16.06 11.38
N ASP A 56 -16.18 -17.03 10.50
CA ASP A 56 -15.02 -17.91 10.57
C ASP A 56 -13.72 -17.11 10.50
N ILE A 57 -12.72 -17.57 11.20
CA ILE A 57 -11.47 -16.84 11.36
C ILE A 57 -10.33 -17.62 10.70
N LEU A 58 -9.53 -16.94 9.91
CA LEU A 58 -8.24 -17.41 9.45
C LEU A 58 -7.16 -16.61 10.18
N VAL A 59 -6.27 -17.28 10.89
CA VAL A 59 -5.05 -16.69 11.46
C VAL A 59 -3.83 -17.26 10.76
N PHE A 60 -2.82 -16.44 10.55
CA PHE A 60 -1.61 -16.86 9.84
C PHE A 60 -0.37 -16.12 10.35
N ASP A 61 0.76 -16.80 10.25
CA ASP A 61 2.10 -16.27 10.52
C ASP A 61 3.07 -16.98 9.58
N GLN A 62 3.30 -16.38 8.40
CA GLN A 62 3.92 -17.05 7.26
C GLN A 62 5.12 -16.25 6.73
N PRO A 63 6.12 -16.92 6.11
CA PRO A 63 7.26 -16.23 5.51
C PRO A 63 6.84 -15.25 4.42
N LEU A 64 7.54 -14.11 4.37
CA LEU A 64 7.59 -13.24 3.21
C LEU A 64 8.86 -13.53 2.42
N LEU A 65 8.70 -13.75 1.13
CA LEU A 65 9.78 -13.99 0.19
C LEU A 65 9.93 -12.79 -0.76
N ASP A 66 11.11 -12.62 -1.31
CA ASP A 66 11.35 -11.78 -2.48
C ASP A 66 11.10 -12.54 -3.78
N ARG A 67 11.42 -11.90 -4.93
CA ARG A 67 11.26 -12.51 -6.27
C ARG A 67 12.23 -13.68 -6.54
N ASP A 68 13.30 -13.77 -5.77
CA ASP A 68 14.30 -14.84 -5.85
C ASP A 68 14.04 -15.94 -4.79
N GLU A 69 12.83 -15.97 -4.22
CA GLU A 69 12.36 -16.90 -3.18
C GLU A 69 13.20 -16.88 -1.89
N GLN A 70 13.89 -15.76 -1.61
CA GLN A 70 14.63 -15.60 -0.36
C GLN A 70 13.69 -15.02 0.72
N VAL A 71 13.79 -15.54 1.94
CA VAL A 71 13.01 -15.02 3.07
C VAL A 71 13.50 -13.61 3.43
N ILE A 72 12.65 -12.62 3.30
CA ILE A 72 12.92 -11.20 3.59
C ILE A 72 12.17 -10.69 4.80
N GLY A 73 11.28 -11.49 5.37
CA GLY A 73 10.44 -11.09 6.51
C GLY A 73 9.37 -12.10 6.85
N ASN A 74 8.35 -11.59 7.50
CA ASN A 74 7.20 -12.37 7.95
C ASN A 74 5.90 -11.63 7.68
N ASN A 75 4.82 -12.38 7.44
CA ASN A 75 3.48 -11.89 7.14
C ASN A 75 2.51 -12.50 8.15
N SER A 76 2.07 -11.75 9.16
CA SER A 76 1.20 -12.24 10.22
C SER A 76 -0.09 -11.46 10.34
N GLY A 77 -1.20 -12.16 10.51
CA GLY A 77 -2.49 -11.49 10.58
C GLY A 77 -3.70 -12.37 10.84
N ILE A 78 -4.83 -11.73 10.67
CA ILE A 78 -6.15 -12.30 10.87
C ILE A 78 -7.10 -11.89 9.76
N CYS A 79 -7.93 -12.83 9.33
CA CYS A 79 -9.05 -12.58 8.42
C CYS A 79 -10.34 -13.13 9.03
N ILE A 80 -11.43 -12.41 8.84
CA ILE A 80 -12.78 -12.86 9.21
C ILE A 80 -13.58 -13.11 7.93
N ARG A 81 -14.17 -14.28 7.79
CA ARG A 81 -15.02 -14.61 6.66
C ARG A 81 -16.23 -13.69 6.63
N THR A 82 -16.36 -12.89 5.60
CA THR A 82 -17.50 -11.98 5.40
C THR A 82 -18.53 -12.55 4.43
N ARG A 83 -18.07 -13.31 3.43
CA ARG A 83 -18.92 -13.98 2.45
C ARG A 83 -18.33 -15.33 2.08
N PRO A 84 -19.00 -16.46 2.44
CA PRO A 84 -18.55 -17.80 2.13
C PRO A 84 -18.26 -18.01 0.64
N GLY A 85 -17.15 -18.71 0.35
CA GLY A 85 -16.69 -18.98 -1.01
C GLY A 85 -16.38 -17.73 -1.83
N HIS A 86 -16.14 -16.58 -1.20
CA HIS A 86 -15.94 -15.34 -1.92
C HIS A 86 -14.89 -14.41 -1.29
N SER A 87 -15.01 -14.04 0.00
CA SER A 87 -14.12 -13.03 0.59
C SER A 87 -14.05 -13.04 2.10
N PHE A 88 -12.91 -12.56 2.59
CA PHE A 88 -12.65 -12.20 3.97
C PHE A 88 -12.49 -10.69 4.14
N GLN A 89 -12.65 -10.20 5.35
CA GLN A 89 -12.11 -8.93 5.81
C GLN A 89 -10.85 -9.22 6.60
N CYS A 90 -9.72 -8.69 6.15
CA CYS A 90 -8.40 -9.02 6.68
C CYS A 90 -7.68 -7.80 7.23
N GLN A 91 -6.78 -8.07 8.19
CA GLN A 91 -5.77 -7.14 8.66
C GLN A 91 -4.50 -7.94 8.95
N TRP A 92 -3.36 -7.45 8.43
CA TRP A 92 -2.07 -8.11 8.68
C TRP A 92 -0.90 -7.15 8.66
N THR A 93 0.24 -7.65 9.13
CA THR A 93 1.50 -6.92 9.24
C THR A 93 2.58 -7.61 8.42
N LEU A 94 3.19 -6.90 7.51
CA LEU A 94 4.43 -7.27 6.87
C LEU A 94 5.58 -6.80 7.75
N THR A 95 6.25 -7.72 8.42
CA THR A 95 7.44 -7.43 9.24
C THR A 95 8.68 -7.63 8.37
N LEU A 96 9.41 -6.55 8.11
CA LEU A 96 10.60 -6.51 7.28
C LEU A 96 11.80 -6.09 8.13
N ARG A 97 13.00 -6.22 7.57
CA ARG A 97 14.25 -5.87 8.28
C ARG A 97 14.27 -4.43 8.82
N ASP A 98 13.74 -3.47 8.03
CA ASP A 98 13.87 -2.04 8.34
C ASP A 98 12.60 -1.44 8.97
N GLY A 99 11.62 -2.28 9.33
CA GLY A 99 10.36 -1.88 9.96
C GLY A 99 9.20 -2.75 9.52
N SER A 100 7.99 -2.34 9.89
CA SER A 100 6.77 -3.06 9.52
C SER A 100 5.79 -2.19 8.76
N ILE A 101 4.97 -2.83 7.92
CA ILE A 101 3.87 -2.21 7.18
C ILE A 101 2.58 -2.91 7.60
N GLN A 102 1.59 -2.14 8.03
CA GLN A 102 0.25 -2.66 8.30
C GLN A 102 -0.68 -2.41 7.13
N VAL A 103 -1.48 -3.42 6.80
CA VAL A 103 -2.45 -3.36 5.72
C VAL A 103 -3.79 -3.91 6.20
N ALA A 104 -4.89 -3.40 5.63
CA ALA A 104 -6.23 -3.85 5.92
C ALA A 104 -7.14 -3.70 4.72
N GLY A 105 -8.02 -4.67 4.50
CA GLY A 105 -8.97 -4.64 3.39
C GLY A 105 -9.71 -5.94 3.18
N ARG A 106 -10.46 -5.98 2.08
CA ARG A 106 -11.14 -7.18 1.65
C ARG A 106 -10.22 -8.04 0.81
N GLU A 107 -9.96 -9.28 1.27
CA GLU A 107 -9.25 -10.29 0.50
C GLU A 107 -10.25 -11.23 -0.17
N PHE A 108 -10.13 -11.39 -1.49
CA PHE A 108 -10.95 -12.32 -2.26
C PHE A 108 -10.32 -13.71 -2.28
N ASP A 109 -11.14 -14.75 -2.26
CA ASP A 109 -10.69 -16.14 -2.34
C ASP A 109 -9.97 -16.43 -3.67
N GLN A 110 -10.32 -15.69 -4.71
CA GLN A 110 -9.79 -15.83 -6.07
C GLN A 110 -9.47 -14.48 -6.68
N GLY A 111 -8.42 -14.44 -7.52
CA GLY A 111 -8.05 -13.28 -8.31
C GLY A 111 -7.26 -12.24 -7.51
N THR A 112 -7.59 -10.99 -7.73
CA THR A 112 -6.84 -9.84 -7.21
C THR A 112 -7.65 -9.07 -6.18
N SER A 113 -7.01 -8.72 -5.07
CA SER A 113 -7.59 -7.89 -4.00
C SER A 113 -6.84 -6.56 -3.90
N GLU A 114 -7.57 -5.47 -3.69
CA GLU A 114 -7.01 -4.15 -3.43
C GLU A 114 -7.10 -3.86 -1.93
N ILE A 115 -5.96 -3.68 -1.30
CA ILE A 115 -5.78 -3.59 0.15
C ILE A 115 -5.18 -2.23 0.49
N SER A 116 -5.70 -1.56 1.53
CA SER A 116 -5.16 -0.29 1.97
C SER A 116 -3.92 -0.48 2.85
N ILE A 117 -2.88 0.32 2.63
CA ILE A 117 -1.79 0.48 3.59
C ILE A 117 -2.27 1.45 4.67
N VAL A 118 -2.37 0.97 5.92
CA VAL A 118 -2.96 1.72 7.03
C VAL A 118 -1.94 2.30 8.00
N GLY A 119 -0.66 1.93 7.86
CA GLY A 119 0.43 2.49 8.65
C GLY A 119 1.69 1.66 8.58
N GLY A 120 2.74 2.14 9.27
CA GLY A 120 4.02 1.45 9.35
C GLY A 120 4.88 1.97 10.49
N THR A 121 6.02 1.31 10.71
CA THR A 121 6.98 1.63 11.77
C THR A 121 8.38 1.82 11.21
N HIS A 122 9.24 2.51 11.95
CA HIS A 122 10.66 2.75 11.60
C HIS A 122 10.81 3.36 10.19
N ALA A 123 11.47 2.68 9.26
CA ALA A 123 11.66 3.16 7.89
C ALA A 123 10.33 3.39 7.13
N TYR A 124 9.23 2.80 7.60
CA TYR A 124 7.90 2.94 7.04
C TYR A 124 6.97 3.86 7.84
N SER A 125 7.49 4.63 8.80
CA SER A 125 6.70 5.64 9.51
C SER A 125 6.15 6.69 8.54
N GLY A 126 4.85 7.02 8.64
CA GLY A 126 4.19 7.93 7.70
C GLY A 126 3.87 7.33 6.32
N ILE A 127 3.98 6.00 6.17
CA ILE A 127 3.61 5.31 4.93
C ILE A 127 2.12 5.43 4.64
N SER A 128 1.80 5.63 3.37
CA SER A 128 0.43 5.61 2.83
C SER A 128 0.44 5.06 1.40
N GLY A 129 -0.65 4.43 1.01
CA GLY A 129 -0.78 3.84 -0.33
C GLY A 129 -1.69 2.63 -0.35
N GLU A 130 -1.46 1.78 -1.31
CA GLU A 130 -2.25 0.58 -1.57
C GLU A 130 -1.35 -0.63 -1.81
N MET A 131 -1.91 -1.80 -1.59
CA MET A 131 -1.29 -3.07 -1.91
C MET A 131 -2.25 -3.89 -2.77
N GLN A 132 -1.76 -4.41 -3.85
CA GLN A 132 -2.45 -5.41 -4.65
C GLN A 132 -2.00 -6.80 -4.19
N SER A 133 -2.96 -7.64 -3.79
CA SER A 133 -2.73 -9.05 -3.40
C SER A 133 -3.32 -9.96 -4.47
N VAL A 134 -2.53 -10.87 -4.99
CA VAL A 134 -2.92 -11.83 -6.04
C VAL A 134 -2.72 -13.24 -5.53
N ASN A 135 -3.81 -14.03 -5.46
CA ASN A 135 -3.72 -15.45 -5.18
C ASN A 135 -3.14 -16.18 -6.40
N ASN A 136 -1.96 -16.77 -6.26
CA ASN A 136 -1.26 -17.49 -7.35
C ASN A 136 -1.81 -18.90 -7.59
N ASN A 137 -2.74 -19.38 -6.78
CA ASN A 137 -3.34 -20.73 -6.80
C ASN A 137 -2.32 -21.87 -6.59
N ASP A 138 -1.18 -21.58 -6.00
CA ASP A 138 -0.12 -22.53 -5.66
C ASP A 138 0.22 -22.53 -4.17
N GLY A 139 -0.59 -21.84 -3.35
CA GLY A 139 -0.35 -21.62 -1.94
C GLY A 139 0.49 -20.39 -1.62
N THR A 140 0.76 -19.55 -2.63
CA THR A 140 1.43 -18.27 -2.45
C THR A 140 0.54 -17.09 -2.86
N PHE A 141 0.87 -15.90 -2.34
CA PHE A 141 0.21 -14.65 -2.70
C PHE A 141 1.26 -13.62 -3.10
N THR A 142 1.18 -13.10 -4.32
CA THR A 142 2.01 -11.98 -4.75
C THR A 142 1.41 -10.68 -4.24
N GLN A 143 2.18 -9.93 -3.46
CA GLN A 143 1.79 -8.66 -2.86
C GLN A 143 2.61 -7.53 -3.48
N THR A 144 1.97 -6.61 -4.20
CA THR A 144 2.61 -5.45 -4.80
C THR A 144 2.15 -4.19 -4.08
N LEU A 145 3.03 -3.58 -3.28
CA LEU A 145 2.77 -2.37 -2.54
C LEU A 145 3.20 -1.16 -3.38
N ARG A 146 2.32 -0.17 -3.55
CA ARG A 146 2.62 1.14 -4.13
C ARG A 146 2.36 2.21 -3.07
N TYR A 147 3.41 2.91 -2.66
CA TYR A 147 3.34 3.75 -1.48
C TYR A 147 4.20 5.01 -1.55
N ARG A 148 3.89 5.95 -0.66
CA ARG A 148 4.70 7.10 -0.32
C ARG A 148 4.95 7.12 1.19
N ILE A 149 6.06 7.74 1.59
CA ILE A 149 6.36 8.02 2.99
C ILE A 149 6.36 9.53 3.14
N THR A 150 5.51 10.01 4.03
CA THR A 150 5.45 11.44 4.38
C THR A 150 6.16 11.63 5.72
N PRO A 151 7.12 12.57 5.81
CA PRO A 151 7.84 12.87 7.05
C PRO A 151 6.93 13.30 8.19
#